data_05adc17ea8a9503d92bad6979ded8d8e
#
_entry.id   05adc17ea8a9503d92bad6979ded8d8e
#
_cell.length_a   1.000
_cell.length_b   1.000
_cell.length_c   1.000
_cell.angle_alpha   90.00
_cell.angle_beta   90.00
_cell.angle_gamma   90.00
#
_symmetry.space_group_name_H-M   'P 1'
#
loop_
_entity.id
_entity.type
_entity.pdbx_description
1 polymer ?
#
loop_
_entity_poly.entity_id
_entity_poly.type
_entity_poly.pdbx_seq_one_letter_code
_entity_poly.pdbx_strand_id
1 'polypeptide(L)'
;MTVFPGGPPQAEAVLRDAVAMGADDIYLVTDRAFGGADTLATSYTLAAAISKIGMPDLIFCGIESIDSNTAQIGPEIAATLGIADVSGASFISFEKEGGLIVTRQNGSSAEVVELKLPAVVTVLPELNKPRYSSIKGILGKGDAELHIITAADLDIDTARIGIKGSPTQVKRVRPVVPPQKENLRIEEKDPQESVDILIEALRKISVI
;
A
#
# COMPACT_ATOMS: atom_id res chain seq x y z
N MET A 1 10.48 -10.44 -10.97
CA MET A 1 9.72 -9.50 -10.11
C MET A 1 10.44 -9.38 -8.78
N THR A 2 10.89 -8.19 -8.46
CA THR A 2 11.60 -7.88 -7.22
C THR A 2 10.63 -7.32 -6.18
N VAL A 3 10.70 -7.78 -4.93
CA VAL A 3 9.87 -7.32 -3.81
C VAL A 3 10.76 -6.74 -2.71
N PHE A 4 10.44 -5.53 -2.24
CA PHE A 4 11.23 -4.84 -1.22
C PHE A 4 10.33 -4.01 -0.27
N PRO A 5 9.96 -4.52 0.90
CA PRO A 5 9.39 -3.73 1.97
C PRO A 5 10.46 -2.94 2.72
N GLY A 6 10.09 -1.75 3.20
CA GLY A 6 10.77 -1.11 4.31
C GLY A 6 10.15 -1.60 5.62
N GLY A 7 10.95 -2.06 6.58
CA GLY A 7 10.38 -2.53 7.82
C GLY A 7 11.37 -3.17 8.80
N PRO A 8 10.88 -3.63 9.95
CA PRO A 8 11.69 -4.34 10.92
C PRO A 8 12.10 -5.73 10.37
N PRO A 9 13.10 -6.42 10.98
CA PRO A 9 13.55 -7.73 10.53
C PRO A 9 12.43 -8.78 10.39
N GLN A 10 11.36 -8.67 11.16
CA GLN A 10 10.20 -9.57 11.08
C GLN A 10 9.47 -9.51 9.73
N ALA A 11 9.65 -8.44 8.95
CA ALA A 11 9.09 -8.31 7.60
C ALA A 11 9.67 -9.35 6.61
N GLU A 12 10.76 -10.04 6.95
CA GLU A 12 11.29 -11.17 6.18
C GLU A 12 10.21 -12.23 5.89
N ALA A 13 9.33 -12.52 6.84
CA ALA A 13 8.27 -13.52 6.66
C ALA A 13 7.37 -13.21 5.45
N VAL A 14 7.02 -11.94 5.26
CA VAL A 14 6.19 -11.50 4.12
C VAL A 14 6.96 -11.66 2.80
N LEU A 15 8.26 -11.39 2.80
CA LEU A 15 9.11 -11.59 1.62
C LEU A 15 9.20 -13.06 1.22
N ARG A 16 9.35 -13.96 2.19
CA ARG A 16 9.34 -15.40 1.96
C ARG A 16 8.01 -15.87 1.37
N ASP A 17 6.89 -15.30 1.81
CA ASP A 17 5.58 -15.60 1.24
C ASP A 17 5.45 -15.06 -0.19
N ALA A 18 6.02 -13.90 -0.49
CA ALA A 18 6.08 -13.38 -1.87
C ALA A 18 6.88 -14.31 -2.81
N VAL A 19 7.99 -14.90 -2.35
CA VAL A 19 8.72 -15.93 -3.11
C VAL A 19 7.84 -17.14 -3.38
N ALA A 20 7.10 -17.62 -2.38
CA ALA A 20 6.18 -18.75 -2.57
C ALA A 20 5.09 -18.45 -3.62
N MET A 21 4.75 -17.17 -3.82
CA MET A 21 3.81 -16.70 -4.83
C MET A 21 4.47 -16.38 -6.18
N GLY A 22 5.81 -16.42 -6.26
CA GLY A 22 6.56 -16.28 -7.51
C GLY A 22 7.35 -14.98 -7.65
N ALA A 23 7.78 -14.35 -6.56
CA ALA A 23 8.81 -13.32 -6.60
C ALA A 23 10.17 -13.96 -6.92
N ASP A 24 10.99 -13.27 -7.72
CA ASP A 24 12.32 -13.75 -8.11
C ASP A 24 13.38 -13.28 -7.12
N ASP A 25 13.38 -12.00 -6.76
CA ASP A 25 14.34 -11.38 -5.86
C ASP A 25 13.61 -10.71 -4.69
N ILE A 26 14.21 -10.82 -3.51
CA ILE A 26 13.69 -10.23 -2.28
C ILE A 26 14.74 -9.40 -1.57
N TYR A 27 14.37 -8.15 -1.25
CA TYR A 27 15.19 -7.21 -0.53
C TYR A 27 14.47 -6.73 0.71
N LEU A 28 15.16 -6.65 1.83
CA LEU A 28 14.65 -6.05 3.06
C LEU A 28 15.41 -4.75 3.35
N VAL A 29 14.71 -3.63 3.25
CA VAL A 29 15.26 -2.31 3.62
C VAL A 29 15.02 -2.12 5.12
N THR A 30 16.06 -2.31 5.92
CA THR A 30 15.94 -2.31 7.38
C THR A 30 17.17 -1.73 8.06
N ASP A 31 16.94 -0.74 8.91
CA ASP A 31 17.93 -0.15 9.80
C ASP A 31 17.22 0.56 10.95
N ARG A 32 17.86 0.63 12.13
CA ARG A 32 17.36 1.44 13.25
C ARG A 32 17.27 2.93 12.89
N ALA A 33 18.14 3.39 11.98
CA ALA A 33 18.15 4.78 11.50
C ALA A 33 16.86 5.15 10.75
N PHE A 34 16.13 4.19 10.19
CA PHE A 34 14.86 4.42 9.49
C PHE A 34 13.66 4.46 10.44
N GLY A 35 13.84 4.08 11.70
CA GLY A 35 12.76 3.96 12.67
C GLY A 35 12.05 5.29 12.94
N GLY A 36 10.71 5.23 13.07
CA GLY A 36 9.85 6.37 13.40
C GLY A 36 9.73 7.41 12.28
N ALA A 37 10.08 7.04 11.05
CA ALA A 37 9.93 7.88 9.87
C ALA A 37 8.45 8.16 9.57
N ASP A 38 8.15 9.37 9.11
CA ASP A 38 6.89 9.68 8.45
C ASP A 38 6.92 9.26 6.95
N THR A 39 5.90 9.61 6.19
CA THR A 39 5.80 9.22 4.78
C THR A 39 6.94 9.81 3.95
N LEU A 40 7.32 11.05 4.18
CA LEU A 40 8.37 11.72 3.41
C LEU A 40 9.76 11.07 3.62
N ALA A 41 10.12 10.79 4.88
CA ALA A 41 11.39 10.13 5.19
C ALA A 41 11.39 8.66 4.74
N THR A 42 10.23 7.99 4.80
CA THR A 42 10.06 6.61 4.32
C THR A 42 10.18 6.52 2.80
N SER A 43 9.48 7.38 2.07
CA SER A 43 9.52 7.40 0.60
C SER A 43 10.90 7.75 0.06
N TYR A 44 11.60 8.69 0.71
CA TYR A 44 12.98 9.03 0.38
C TYR A 44 13.92 7.82 0.54
N THR A 45 13.80 7.09 1.64
CA THR A 45 14.59 5.87 1.90
C THR A 45 14.31 4.78 0.87
N LEU A 46 13.02 4.54 0.55
CA LEU A 46 12.62 3.55 -0.44
C LEU A 46 13.06 3.93 -1.86
N ALA A 47 12.96 5.19 -2.24
CA ALA A 47 13.43 5.68 -3.54
C ALA A 47 14.95 5.48 -3.69
N ALA A 48 15.74 5.74 -2.64
CA ALA A 48 17.17 5.46 -2.64
C ALA A 48 17.48 3.97 -2.77
N ALA A 49 16.72 3.10 -2.09
CA ALA A 49 16.86 1.66 -2.22
C ALA A 49 16.52 1.17 -3.64
N ILE A 50 15.45 1.70 -4.26
CA ILE A 50 15.09 1.41 -5.65
C ILE A 50 16.24 1.80 -6.58
N SER A 51 16.78 3.00 -6.43
CA SER A 51 17.89 3.48 -7.25
C SER A 51 19.13 2.60 -7.12
N LYS A 52 19.40 2.07 -5.92
CA LYS A 52 20.53 1.16 -5.66
C LYS A 52 20.33 -0.22 -6.30
N ILE A 53 19.14 -0.78 -6.21
CA ILE A 53 18.83 -2.10 -6.81
C ILE A 53 18.88 -2.00 -8.35
N GLY A 54 18.52 -0.86 -8.89
CA GLY A 54 18.40 -0.57 -10.33
C GLY A 54 16.98 -0.09 -10.65
N MET A 55 16.88 0.99 -11.43
CA MET A 55 15.60 1.58 -11.79
C MET A 55 14.76 0.58 -12.62
N PRO A 56 13.62 0.13 -12.13
CA PRO A 56 12.72 -0.73 -12.89
C PRO A 56 11.84 0.09 -13.84
N ASP A 57 11.27 -0.55 -14.85
CA ASP A 57 10.29 0.09 -15.73
C ASP A 57 9.00 0.40 -14.99
N LEU A 58 8.59 -0.45 -14.04
CA LEU A 58 7.32 -0.30 -13.33
C LEU A 58 7.46 -0.67 -11.85
N ILE A 59 6.96 0.23 -10.99
CA ILE A 59 6.91 0.06 -9.54
C ILE A 59 5.44 -0.05 -9.13
N PHE A 60 5.08 -1.16 -8.48
CA PHE A 60 3.79 -1.31 -7.84
C PHE A 60 3.87 -1.05 -6.34
N CYS A 61 2.95 -0.25 -5.84
CA CYS A 61 2.74 -0.03 -4.41
C CYS A 61 1.29 -0.37 -4.03
N GLY A 62 1.05 -0.81 -2.80
CA GLY A 62 -0.31 -0.80 -2.25
C GLY A 62 -0.83 0.63 -2.18
N ILE A 63 -2.16 0.81 -2.23
CA ILE A 63 -2.77 2.14 -2.12
C ILE A 63 -2.44 2.80 -0.78
N GLU A 64 -2.48 2.03 0.29
CA GLU A 64 -2.21 2.48 1.65
C GLU A 64 -1.80 1.31 2.54
N SER A 65 -1.27 1.62 3.73
CA SER A 65 -0.90 0.65 4.76
C SER A 65 -1.82 0.76 5.97
N ILE A 66 -2.13 -0.35 6.62
CA ILE A 66 -3.08 -0.44 7.73
C ILE A 66 -2.65 0.34 8.99
N ASP A 67 -1.36 0.64 9.11
CA ASP A 67 -0.79 1.34 10.28
C ASP A 67 -1.07 2.84 10.26
N SER A 68 -1.17 3.48 9.10
CA SER A 68 -1.35 4.93 9.00
C SER A 68 -2.35 5.42 7.94
N ASN A 69 -2.68 4.62 6.95
CA ASN A 69 -3.68 4.91 5.89
C ASN A 69 -3.47 6.27 5.21
N THR A 70 -2.21 6.66 4.95
CA THR A 70 -1.89 7.97 4.37
C THR A 70 -2.00 8.02 2.86
N ALA A 71 -1.88 6.87 2.18
CA ALA A 71 -1.90 6.73 0.71
C ALA A 71 -0.85 7.62 -0.02
N GLN A 72 0.24 8.02 0.65
CA GLN A 72 1.21 8.99 0.14
C GLN A 72 2.49 8.35 -0.41
N ILE A 73 2.88 7.17 0.07
CA ILE A 73 4.20 6.56 -0.20
C ILE A 73 4.46 6.38 -1.70
N GLY A 74 3.50 5.85 -2.46
CA GLY A 74 3.68 5.65 -3.91
C GLY A 74 3.95 6.95 -4.66
N PRO A 75 3.07 7.97 -4.58
CA PRO A 75 3.30 9.28 -5.18
C PRO A 75 4.59 9.97 -4.72
N GLU A 76 4.95 9.87 -3.44
CA GLU A 76 6.18 10.46 -2.91
C GLU A 76 7.45 9.76 -3.45
N ILE A 77 7.41 8.43 -3.64
CA ILE A 77 8.49 7.68 -4.32
C ILE A 77 8.62 8.19 -5.76
N ALA A 78 7.52 8.30 -6.50
CA ALA A 78 7.52 8.77 -7.87
C ALA A 78 8.09 10.19 -7.98
N ALA A 79 7.65 11.10 -7.12
CA ALA A 79 8.16 12.48 -7.06
C ALA A 79 9.67 12.52 -6.73
N THR A 80 10.14 11.66 -5.83
CA THR A 80 11.56 11.59 -5.46
C THR A 80 12.41 11.04 -6.59
N LEU A 81 11.91 10.06 -7.35
CA LEU A 81 12.58 9.48 -8.51
C LEU A 81 12.42 10.30 -9.79
N GLY A 82 11.53 11.29 -9.80
CA GLY A 82 11.25 12.12 -10.99
C GLY A 82 10.55 11.37 -12.12
N ILE A 83 9.73 10.38 -11.80
CA ILE A 83 8.98 9.55 -12.76
C ILE A 83 7.47 9.74 -12.59
N ALA A 84 6.71 9.30 -13.61
CA ALA A 84 5.26 9.42 -13.60
C ALA A 84 4.60 8.52 -12.54
N ASP A 85 3.40 8.90 -12.06
CA ASP A 85 2.61 8.05 -11.16
C ASP A 85 1.11 8.07 -11.48
N VAL A 86 0.44 6.98 -11.10
CA VAL A 86 -1.02 6.89 -11.04
C VAL A 86 -1.42 6.13 -9.77
N SER A 87 -2.32 6.74 -9.00
CA SER A 87 -2.82 6.15 -7.76
C SER A 87 -4.22 5.56 -7.91
N GLY A 88 -4.48 4.44 -7.19
CA GLY A 88 -5.79 3.82 -7.12
C GLY A 88 -6.16 3.00 -8.36
N ALA A 89 -5.19 2.30 -8.96
CA ALA A 89 -5.42 1.46 -10.12
C ALA A 89 -6.33 0.26 -9.78
N SER A 90 -7.44 0.13 -10.52
CA SER A 90 -8.37 -1.01 -10.47
C SER A 90 -8.25 -1.92 -11.68
N PHE A 91 -7.65 -1.42 -12.77
CA PHE A 91 -7.37 -2.20 -13.97
C PHE A 91 -6.14 -1.66 -14.68
N ILE A 92 -5.32 -2.55 -15.25
CA ILE A 92 -4.09 -2.19 -16.00
C ILE A 92 -4.02 -3.05 -17.25
N SER A 93 -3.70 -2.43 -18.38
CA SER A 93 -3.35 -3.09 -19.62
C SER A 93 -2.07 -2.52 -20.20
N PHE A 94 -1.29 -3.38 -20.87
CA PHE A 94 -0.06 -2.98 -21.56
C PHE A 94 -0.36 -2.66 -23.02
N GLU A 95 0.18 -1.56 -23.52
CA GLU A 95 0.13 -1.24 -24.94
C GLU A 95 1.32 -1.83 -25.72
N LYS A 96 1.13 -2.03 -27.02
CA LYS A 96 2.17 -2.61 -27.89
C LYS A 96 3.41 -1.72 -28.02
N GLU A 97 3.29 -0.43 -27.76
CA GLU A 97 4.36 0.57 -27.87
C GLU A 97 5.07 0.86 -26.53
N GLY A 98 4.81 0.04 -25.49
CA GLY A 98 5.50 0.15 -24.20
C GLY A 98 4.87 1.15 -23.22
N GLY A 99 3.62 1.55 -23.45
CA GLY A 99 2.80 2.32 -22.53
C GLY A 99 1.90 1.45 -21.66
N LEU A 100 1.30 2.07 -20.65
CA LEU A 100 0.28 1.49 -19.79
C LEU A 100 -1.03 2.26 -19.95
N ILE A 101 -2.14 1.56 -20.03
CA ILE A 101 -3.46 2.12 -19.80
C ILE A 101 -3.91 1.68 -18.41
N VAL A 102 -4.16 2.63 -17.56
CA VAL A 102 -4.57 2.42 -16.17
C VAL A 102 -5.96 2.98 -15.94
N THR A 103 -6.90 2.14 -15.50
CA THR A 103 -8.18 2.62 -14.96
C THR A 103 -8.01 2.81 -13.47
N ARG A 104 -8.24 4.02 -12.97
CA ARG A 104 -8.18 4.34 -11.56
C ARG A 104 -9.54 4.77 -11.01
N GLN A 105 -9.77 4.50 -9.74
CA GLN A 105 -10.93 5.02 -9.02
C GLN A 105 -10.60 6.42 -8.45
N ASN A 106 -11.50 7.37 -8.67
CA ASN A 106 -11.41 8.72 -8.14
C ASN A 106 -12.77 9.10 -7.51
N GLY A 107 -12.92 8.78 -6.23
CA GLY A 107 -14.22 8.93 -5.55
C GLY A 107 -15.30 8.07 -6.21
N SER A 108 -16.33 8.71 -6.76
CA SER A 108 -17.45 8.03 -7.45
C SER A 108 -17.23 7.83 -8.94
N SER A 109 -16.11 8.29 -9.50
CA SER A 109 -15.78 8.19 -10.92
C SER A 109 -14.61 7.25 -11.19
N ALA A 110 -14.57 6.69 -12.41
CA ALA A 110 -13.43 5.97 -12.91
C ALA A 110 -12.76 6.81 -14.02
N GLU A 111 -11.45 6.91 -13.97
CA GLU A 111 -10.65 7.62 -14.96
C GLU A 111 -9.74 6.65 -15.69
N VAL A 112 -9.57 6.83 -16.99
CA VAL A 112 -8.63 6.08 -17.81
C VAL A 112 -7.44 6.98 -18.12
N VAL A 113 -6.25 6.54 -17.72
CA VAL A 113 -5.02 7.31 -17.84
C VAL A 113 -4.01 6.53 -18.65
N GLU A 114 -3.43 7.16 -19.65
CA GLU A 114 -2.26 6.65 -20.38
C GLU A 114 -0.99 7.05 -19.61
N LEU A 115 -0.10 6.07 -19.38
CA LEU A 115 1.09 6.25 -18.57
C LEU A 115 2.32 5.76 -19.32
N LYS A 116 3.36 6.60 -19.38
CA LYS A 116 4.66 6.23 -19.94
C LYS A 116 5.57 5.66 -18.86
N LEU A 117 6.35 4.65 -19.21
CA LEU A 117 7.37 4.07 -18.35
C LEU A 117 8.68 4.89 -18.38
N PRO A 118 9.46 4.93 -17.28
CA PRO A 118 9.21 4.26 -16.00
C PRO A 118 8.12 4.97 -15.18
N ALA A 119 7.39 4.19 -14.36
CA ALA A 119 6.27 4.73 -13.60
C ALA A 119 6.05 4.02 -12.26
N VAL A 120 5.37 4.72 -11.34
CA VAL A 120 4.81 4.14 -10.09
C VAL A 120 3.30 4.01 -10.23
N VAL A 121 2.75 2.88 -9.85
CA VAL A 121 1.29 2.66 -9.82
C VAL A 121 0.89 2.14 -8.44
N THR A 122 0.01 2.87 -7.75
CA THR A 122 -0.59 2.32 -6.54
C THR A 122 -1.86 1.55 -6.89
N VAL A 123 -2.00 0.37 -6.32
CA VAL A 123 -3.03 -0.59 -6.73
C VAL A 123 -4.08 -0.81 -5.66
N LEU A 124 -5.33 -0.99 -6.10
CA LEU A 124 -6.45 -1.39 -5.25
C LEU A 124 -6.53 -2.91 -5.13
N PRO A 125 -7.14 -3.45 -4.05
CA PRO A 125 -7.34 -4.88 -3.89
C PRO A 125 -8.15 -5.54 -5.01
N GLU A 126 -9.00 -4.76 -5.69
CA GLU A 126 -9.84 -5.20 -6.80
C GLU A 126 -9.09 -5.42 -8.11
N LEU A 127 -7.81 -5.00 -8.21
CA LEU A 127 -7.02 -5.11 -9.43
C LEU A 127 -6.96 -6.55 -9.95
N ASN A 128 -6.80 -7.52 -9.05
CA ASN A 128 -6.80 -8.94 -9.39
C ASN A 128 -7.11 -9.82 -8.18
N LYS A 129 -7.37 -11.10 -8.44
CA LYS A 129 -7.40 -12.12 -7.37
C LYS A 129 -6.01 -12.72 -7.23
N PRO A 130 -5.35 -12.60 -6.05
CA PRO A 130 -4.06 -13.21 -5.83
C PRO A 130 -4.12 -14.72 -6.03
N ARG A 131 -3.11 -15.27 -6.70
CA ARG A 131 -2.97 -16.73 -6.80
C ARG A 131 -2.50 -17.31 -5.47
N TYR A 132 -2.85 -18.55 -5.20
CA TYR A 132 -2.28 -19.30 -4.08
C TYR A 132 -0.81 -19.62 -4.34
N SER A 133 -0.03 -19.72 -3.26
CA SER A 133 1.33 -20.22 -3.32
C SER A 133 1.36 -21.65 -3.86
N SER A 134 2.28 -21.95 -4.77
CA SER A 134 2.47 -23.31 -5.26
C SER A 134 3.19 -24.18 -4.22
N ILE A 135 2.98 -25.49 -4.26
CA ILE A 135 3.69 -26.44 -3.37
C ILE A 135 5.19 -26.28 -3.52
N LYS A 136 5.70 -26.18 -4.76
CA LYS A 136 7.11 -25.92 -5.04
C LYS A 136 7.59 -24.60 -4.42
N GLY A 137 6.79 -23.54 -4.54
CA GLY A 137 7.09 -22.23 -3.95
C GLY A 137 7.15 -22.29 -2.41
N ILE A 138 6.21 -22.99 -1.78
CA ILE A 138 6.19 -23.15 -0.31
C ILE A 138 7.44 -23.92 0.18
N LEU A 139 7.81 -24.99 -0.51
CA LEU A 139 8.99 -25.78 -0.14
C LEU A 139 10.30 -25.04 -0.38
N GLY A 140 10.39 -24.25 -1.46
CA GLY A 140 11.63 -23.54 -1.84
C GLY A 140 11.76 -22.11 -1.25
N LYS A 141 10.75 -21.57 -0.59
CA LYS A 141 10.79 -20.17 -0.10
C LYS A 141 11.90 -19.92 0.93
N GLY A 142 12.34 -20.95 1.64
CA GLY A 142 13.44 -20.87 2.60
C GLY A 142 14.81 -20.71 1.94
N ASP A 143 14.97 -21.21 0.72
CA ASP A 143 16.25 -21.24 -0.02
C ASP A 143 16.51 -19.95 -0.81
N ALA A 144 15.51 -19.07 -0.94
CA ALA A 144 15.66 -17.80 -1.65
C ALA A 144 16.65 -16.89 -0.90
N GLU A 145 17.58 -16.30 -1.64
CA GLU A 145 18.53 -15.34 -1.09
C GLU A 145 17.80 -14.06 -0.68
N LEU A 146 17.95 -13.68 0.58
CA LEU A 146 17.43 -12.42 1.12
C LEU A 146 18.54 -11.37 1.11
N HIS A 147 18.36 -10.30 0.36
CA HIS A 147 19.26 -9.16 0.36
C HIS A 147 18.83 -8.13 1.39
N ILE A 148 19.72 -7.78 2.31
CA ILE A 148 19.44 -6.74 3.32
C ILE A 148 20.09 -5.44 2.87
N ILE A 149 19.33 -4.36 2.91
CA ILE A 149 19.78 -3.00 2.62
C ILE A 149 19.64 -2.16 3.90
N THR A 150 20.77 -1.65 4.36
CA THR A 150 20.88 -0.77 5.54
C THR A 150 21.15 0.68 5.12
N ALA A 151 21.14 1.60 6.07
CA ALA A 151 21.48 2.99 5.81
C ALA A 151 22.92 3.17 5.27
N ALA A 152 23.84 2.30 5.68
CA ALA A 152 25.23 2.32 5.21
C ALA A 152 25.40 1.89 3.74
N ASP A 153 24.43 1.15 3.22
CA ASP A 153 24.43 0.68 1.84
C ASP A 153 23.88 1.71 0.84
N LEU A 154 23.23 2.75 1.33
CA LEU A 154 22.53 3.74 0.52
C LEU A 154 23.32 5.06 0.43
N ASP A 155 23.27 5.68 -0.74
CA ASP A 155 23.75 7.06 -0.92
C ASP A 155 22.62 8.02 -0.53
N ILE A 156 22.52 8.32 0.77
CA ILE A 156 21.44 9.11 1.34
C ILE A 156 21.95 10.16 2.32
N ASP A 157 21.22 11.28 2.38
CA ASP A 157 21.41 12.25 3.45
C ASP A 157 20.76 11.74 4.75
N THR A 158 21.59 11.45 5.75
CA THR A 158 21.15 10.94 7.06
C THR A 158 20.26 11.93 7.83
N ALA A 159 20.25 13.21 7.45
CA ALA A 159 19.35 14.20 8.01
C ALA A 159 17.91 14.08 7.49
N ARG A 160 17.70 13.32 6.39
CA ARG A 160 16.40 13.14 5.72
C ARG A 160 15.75 11.79 6.01
N ILE A 161 16.31 10.96 6.88
CA ILE A 161 15.79 9.63 7.21
C ILE A 161 15.31 9.55 8.67
N GLY A 162 14.46 8.57 8.94
CA GLY A 162 13.93 8.29 10.27
C GLY A 162 13.23 9.49 10.90
N ILE A 163 13.19 9.52 12.22
CA ILE A 163 12.56 10.63 12.99
C ILE A 163 13.17 11.99 12.67
N LYS A 164 14.49 12.06 12.41
CA LYS A 164 15.16 13.33 12.13
C LYS A 164 14.75 13.93 10.80
N GLY A 165 14.52 13.09 9.81
CA GLY A 165 14.10 13.48 8.46
C GLY A 165 12.59 13.70 8.32
N SER A 166 11.84 13.43 9.38
CA SER A 166 10.37 13.48 9.38
C SER A 166 9.84 14.85 9.78
N PRO A 167 9.19 15.60 8.86
CA PRO A 167 8.50 16.84 9.22
C PRO A 167 7.32 16.62 10.17
N THR A 168 6.74 15.44 10.19
CA THR A 168 5.64 15.08 11.08
C THR A 168 6.06 14.09 12.14
N GLN A 169 5.44 14.16 13.33
CA GLN A 169 5.74 13.25 14.44
C GLN A 169 4.47 12.90 15.20
N VAL A 170 4.31 11.62 15.54
CA VAL A 170 3.24 11.17 16.41
C VAL A 170 3.49 11.65 17.83
N LYS A 171 2.69 12.62 18.29
CA LYS A 171 2.79 13.17 19.65
C LYS A 171 1.99 12.36 20.66
N ARG A 172 0.87 11.76 20.24
CA ARG A 172 -0.04 11.03 21.14
C ARG A 172 -0.90 10.04 20.37
N VAL A 173 -0.99 8.84 20.89
CA VAL A 173 -1.94 7.82 20.44
C VAL A 173 -3.07 7.70 21.46
N ARG A 174 -4.31 7.65 21.01
CA ARG A 174 -5.49 7.40 21.83
C ARG A 174 -6.29 6.26 21.22
N PRO A 175 -6.76 5.30 22.02
CA PRO A 175 -7.69 4.30 21.51
C PRO A 175 -8.99 5.00 21.08
N VAL A 176 -9.50 4.62 19.92
CA VAL A 176 -10.84 5.04 19.50
C VAL A 176 -11.83 4.18 20.28
N VAL A 177 -12.59 4.80 21.16
CA VAL A 177 -13.73 4.15 21.81
C VAL A 177 -14.90 4.32 20.84
N PRO A 178 -15.41 3.24 20.23
CA PRO A 178 -16.56 3.35 19.35
C PRO A 178 -17.76 3.89 20.17
N PRO A 179 -18.57 4.77 19.59
CA PRO A 179 -19.78 5.22 20.26
C PRO A 179 -20.65 4.01 20.58
N GLN A 180 -21.27 4.04 21.77
CA GLN A 180 -22.28 3.03 22.10
C GLN A 180 -23.37 3.11 21.04
N LYS A 181 -23.54 2.03 20.28
CA LYS A 181 -24.63 1.94 19.30
C LYS A 181 -25.89 1.58 20.07
N GLU A 182 -26.88 2.46 20.00
CA GLU A 182 -28.25 2.07 20.35
C GLU A 182 -28.76 1.16 19.24
N ASN A 183 -28.94 -0.12 19.60
CA ASN A 183 -29.52 -1.07 18.66
C ASN A 183 -31.03 -0.92 18.69
N LEU A 184 -31.62 -0.49 17.60
CA LEU A 184 -33.06 -0.56 17.41
C LEU A 184 -33.41 -1.99 17.01
N ARG A 185 -34.16 -2.70 17.88
CA ARG A 185 -34.70 -4.01 17.58
C ARG A 185 -36.19 -3.85 17.27
N ILE A 186 -36.59 -4.24 16.08
CA ILE A 186 -37.99 -4.15 15.61
C ILE A 186 -38.56 -5.59 15.73
N GLU A 187 -39.57 -5.77 16.55
CA GLU A 187 -40.20 -7.08 16.84
C GLU A 187 -41.69 -7.06 16.60
N GLU A 188 -42.14 -6.33 15.57
CA GLU A 188 -43.55 -6.28 15.22
C GLU A 188 -44.02 -7.55 14.49
N LYS A 189 -45.27 -7.94 14.72
CA LYS A 189 -45.86 -9.12 14.06
C LYS A 189 -46.28 -8.85 12.63
N ASP A 190 -46.60 -7.59 12.33
CA ASP A 190 -46.96 -7.14 10.99
C ASP A 190 -45.68 -6.70 10.25
N PRO A 191 -45.37 -7.32 9.10
CA PRO A 191 -44.24 -6.89 8.29
C PRO A 191 -44.32 -5.44 7.82
N GLN A 192 -45.52 -4.92 7.56
CA GLN A 192 -45.68 -3.54 7.11
C GLN A 192 -45.34 -2.54 8.21
N GLU A 193 -45.76 -2.80 9.45
CA GLU A 193 -45.46 -1.97 10.60
C GLU A 193 -43.96 -1.97 10.90
N SER A 194 -43.25 -3.12 10.75
CA SER A 194 -41.81 -3.25 10.88
C SER A 194 -41.07 -2.39 9.83
N VAL A 195 -41.55 -2.36 8.59
CA VAL A 195 -40.97 -1.56 7.49
C VAL A 195 -41.15 -0.07 7.78
N ASP A 196 -42.33 0.35 8.23
CA ASP A 196 -42.62 1.74 8.53
C ASP A 196 -41.72 2.28 9.65
N ILE A 197 -41.53 1.50 10.72
CA ILE A 197 -40.61 1.83 11.81
C ILE A 197 -39.14 1.93 11.30
N LEU A 198 -38.71 1.01 10.44
CA LEU A 198 -37.38 1.05 9.86
C LEU A 198 -37.17 2.30 9.00
N ILE A 199 -38.11 2.62 8.12
CA ILE A 199 -38.06 3.81 7.27
C ILE A 199 -37.99 5.09 8.11
N GLU A 200 -38.80 5.18 9.16
CA GLU A 200 -38.78 6.34 10.06
C GLU A 200 -37.41 6.46 10.77
N ALA A 201 -36.86 5.35 11.26
CA ALA A 201 -35.54 5.32 11.87
C ALA A 201 -34.43 5.76 10.91
N LEU A 202 -34.43 5.28 9.65
CA LEU A 202 -33.47 5.67 8.61
C LEU A 202 -33.58 7.15 8.22
N ARG A 203 -34.79 7.70 8.14
CA ARG A 203 -35.01 9.14 7.91
C ARG A 203 -34.44 9.97 9.06
N LYS A 204 -34.65 9.55 10.30
CA LYS A 204 -34.16 10.26 11.50
C LYS A 204 -32.64 10.41 11.51
N ILE A 205 -31.92 9.45 10.95
CA ILE A 205 -30.44 9.48 10.84
C ILE A 205 -29.94 9.94 9.47
N SER A 206 -30.82 10.47 8.63
CA SER A 206 -30.51 11.06 7.30
C SER A 206 -29.80 10.08 6.33
N VAL A 207 -30.15 8.81 6.37
CA VAL A 207 -29.66 7.80 5.43
C VAL A 207 -30.52 7.75 4.16
N ILE A 208 -31.83 8.05 4.29
CA ILE A 208 -32.79 8.15 3.18
C ILE A 208 -33.66 9.40 3.32
#